data_fc3d9c896ad6d395ef3a8fdb118d93c6
#
_entry.id   fc3d9c896ad6d395ef3a8fdb118d93c6
#
_cell.length_a   1.000
_cell.length_b   1.000
_cell.length_c   1.000
_cell.angle_alpha   90.00
_cell.angle_beta   90.00
_cell.angle_gamma   90.00
#
_symmetry.space_group_name_H-M   'P 1'
#
loop_
_entity.id
_entity.type
_entity.pdbx_description
1 polymer ?
#
loop_
_entity_poly.entity_id
_entity_poly.type
_entity_poly.pdbx_seq_one_letter_code
_entity_poly.pdbx_strand_id
1 'polypeptide(L)'
;LSYMMIEADSYDPLLFFYLDSVFMFRELLSGRVLLLYKYQEKGMIRMPRKRRSTKSRIVKAAWNLFYKNGYEQTTVEDIINAAKTSKGTFYHYFKGKEALLNSLSYLFDQKYEDLAAVIDPNLSSYDKLLFLNHELFYMIETSVDIHLLAYLYSSQLITKDKKSLSDKKRIYFKWLTEIMEEGLAKGEFKSTSTAAELMDIYAMYERALLYDW
;
A
#
# COMPACT_ATOMS: atom_id res chain seq x y z
N LEU A 1 -20.31 -26.42 11.85
CA LEU A 1 -19.36 -26.72 10.79
C LEU A 1 -17.99 -26.85 11.43
N SER A 2 -17.57 -28.10 11.60
CA SER A 2 -16.33 -28.53 12.22
C SER A 2 -15.15 -28.05 11.37
N TYR A 3 -14.35 -27.11 11.90
CA TYR A 3 -13.06 -26.80 11.34
C TYR A 3 -12.17 -28.03 11.52
N MET A 4 -11.76 -28.64 10.42
CA MET A 4 -10.63 -29.58 10.44
C MET A 4 -9.42 -28.78 10.96
N MET A 5 -9.01 -29.07 12.18
CA MET A 5 -7.67 -28.77 12.66
C MET A 5 -6.72 -29.65 11.83
N ILE A 6 -6.14 -29.06 10.81
CA ILE A 6 -5.10 -29.71 10.01
C ILE A 6 -3.81 -29.48 10.76
N GLU A 7 -3.14 -30.56 11.16
CA GLU A 7 -1.88 -30.53 11.88
C GLU A 7 -0.84 -29.66 11.13
N ALA A 8 -0.30 -28.67 11.85
CA ALA A 8 0.51 -27.57 11.29
C ALA A 8 1.95 -27.98 10.88
N ASP A 9 2.30 -29.26 10.92
CA ASP A 9 3.69 -29.71 10.78
C ASP A 9 4.18 -29.99 9.34
N SER A 10 3.34 -29.81 8.30
CA SER A 10 3.73 -30.16 6.94
C SER A 10 3.36 -29.16 5.84
N TYR A 11 2.93 -27.94 6.17
CA TYR A 11 2.53 -26.98 5.15
C TYR A 11 3.62 -25.98 4.81
N ASP A 12 3.79 -25.74 3.49
CA ASP A 12 4.58 -24.65 2.95
C ASP A 12 4.10 -23.33 3.57
N PRO A 13 4.96 -22.55 4.26
CA PRO A 13 4.61 -21.25 4.83
C PRO A 13 3.95 -20.31 3.81
N LEU A 14 4.23 -20.49 2.52
CA LEU A 14 3.67 -19.72 1.43
C LEU A 14 2.17 -20.03 1.23
N LEU A 15 1.76 -21.27 1.38
CA LEU A 15 0.35 -21.67 1.30
C LEU A 15 -0.44 -21.12 2.49
N PHE A 16 0.17 -21.06 3.67
CA PHE A 16 -0.43 -20.46 4.86
C PHE A 16 -0.64 -18.95 4.68
N PHE A 17 0.36 -18.22 4.19
CA PHE A 17 0.22 -16.80 3.83
C PHE A 17 -0.84 -16.56 2.74
N TYR A 18 -0.92 -17.44 1.76
CA TYR A 18 -1.94 -17.37 0.72
C TYR A 18 -3.35 -17.55 1.28
N LEU A 19 -3.57 -18.60 2.05
CA LEU A 19 -4.89 -18.90 2.61
C LEU A 19 -5.36 -17.82 3.60
N ASP A 20 -4.47 -17.32 4.45
CA ASP A 20 -4.79 -16.24 5.39
C ASP A 20 -4.97 -14.89 4.67
N SER A 21 -4.19 -14.59 3.65
CA SER A 21 -4.37 -13.37 2.85
C SER A 21 -5.69 -13.39 2.08
N VAL A 22 -6.05 -14.53 1.47
CA VAL A 22 -7.33 -14.72 0.77
C VAL A 22 -8.50 -14.73 1.75
N PHE A 23 -8.36 -15.38 2.90
CA PHE A 23 -9.38 -15.38 3.94
C PHE A 23 -9.60 -13.98 4.51
N MET A 24 -8.52 -13.26 4.79
CA MET A 24 -8.56 -11.88 5.28
C MET A 24 -9.18 -10.93 4.26
N PHE A 25 -8.85 -11.08 2.97
CA PHE A 25 -9.44 -10.30 1.89
C PHE A 25 -10.95 -10.55 1.77
N ARG A 26 -11.39 -11.81 1.89
CA ARG A 26 -12.80 -12.18 1.91
C ARG A 26 -13.53 -11.60 3.13
N GLU A 27 -12.90 -11.55 4.31
CA GLU A 27 -13.45 -10.93 5.52
C GLU A 27 -13.47 -9.40 5.42
N LEU A 28 -12.48 -8.77 4.74
CA LEU A 28 -12.49 -7.34 4.39
C LEU A 28 -13.70 -7.00 3.49
N LEU A 29 -13.92 -7.79 2.44
CA LEU A 29 -15.06 -7.61 1.52
C LEU A 29 -16.40 -7.92 2.17
N SER A 30 -16.46 -8.81 3.18
CA SER A 30 -17.69 -9.17 3.88
C SER A 30 -18.12 -8.19 4.98
N GLY A 31 -17.38 -7.08 5.18
CA GLY A 31 -17.68 -6.09 6.22
C GLY A 31 -17.47 -6.60 7.66
N ARG A 32 -16.86 -7.75 7.85
CA ARG A 32 -16.62 -8.38 9.16
C ARG A 32 -15.28 -8.01 9.81
N VAL A 33 -14.75 -6.82 9.53
CA VAL A 33 -13.47 -6.34 10.08
C VAL A 33 -13.63 -5.89 11.54
N LEU A 34 -14.10 -6.77 12.41
CA LEU A 34 -14.21 -6.48 13.85
C LEU A 34 -12.85 -6.43 14.56
N LEU A 35 -11.83 -7.05 14.03
CA LEU A 35 -10.48 -7.07 14.63
C LEU A 35 -9.75 -5.73 14.46
N LEU A 36 -9.95 -5.05 13.33
CA LEU A 36 -9.30 -3.78 13.03
C LEU A 36 -9.96 -2.58 13.73
N TYR A 37 -11.23 -2.69 14.09
CA TYR A 37 -11.89 -1.73 14.98
C TYR A 37 -11.20 -1.60 16.34
N LYS A 38 -10.58 -2.66 16.84
CA LYS A 38 -9.79 -2.63 18.09
C LYS A 38 -8.60 -1.67 18.03
N TYR A 39 -8.03 -1.45 16.87
CA TYR A 39 -6.90 -0.53 16.69
C TYR A 39 -7.35 0.93 16.53
N GLN A 40 -8.53 1.18 15.94
CA GLN A 40 -9.11 2.53 15.85
C GLN A 40 -9.67 3.04 17.20
N GLU A 41 -10.31 2.18 18.00
CA GLU A 41 -10.88 2.58 19.30
C GLU A 41 -9.82 2.94 20.34
N LYS A 42 -8.60 2.45 20.23
CA LYS A 42 -7.51 2.76 21.18
C LYS A 42 -6.93 4.18 21.05
N GLY A 43 -7.46 5.03 20.17
CA GLY A 43 -7.06 6.45 20.10
C GLY A 43 -5.58 6.67 19.73
N MET A 44 -4.90 5.70 19.16
CA MET A 44 -3.44 5.65 19.07
C MET A 44 -2.83 6.33 17.85
N ILE A 45 -3.61 7.00 17.00
CA ILE A 45 -3.03 7.58 15.77
C ILE A 45 -3.16 9.09 15.79
N ARG A 46 -2.27 9.75 16.52
CA ARG A 46 -1.99 11.17 16.30
C ARG A 46 -0.84 11.29 15.30
N MET A 47 -1.18 11.34 14.01
CA MET A 47 -0.21 11.50 12.91
C MET A 47 0.69 12.72 13.18
N PRO A 48 2.01 12.57 13.28
CA PRO A 48 2.90 13.72 13.34
C PRO A 48 2.78 14.49 12.02
N ARG A 49 2.48 15.79 12.10
CA ARG A 49 2.43 16.67 10.92
C ARG A 49 3.83 16.95 10.41
N LYS A 50 4.43 16.00 9.70
CA LYS A 50 5.65 16.23 8.95
C LYS A 50 5.36 17.30 7.88
N ARG A 51 6.18 18.35 7.79
CA ARG A 51 6.04 19.39 6.75
C ARG A 51 6.23 18.73 5.38
N ARG A 52 5.12 18.49 4.67
CA ARG A 52 5.13 17.81 3.37
C ARG A 52 5.86 18.64 2.33
N SER A 53 6.67 18.00 1.49
CA SER A 53 7.34 18.64 0.37
C SER A 53 6.32 19.23 -0.63
N THR A 54 6.71 20.21 -1.41
CA THR A 54 5.86 20.79 -2.45
C THR A 54 5.42 19.73 -3.46
N LYS A 55 6.32 18.81 -3.84
CA LYS A 55 5.99 17.66 -4.69
C LYS A 55 4.86 16.82 -4.08
N SER A 56 4.96 16.47 -2.79
CA SER A 56 3.93 15.70 -2.07
C SER A 56 2.57 16.41 -2.05
N ARG A 57 2.55 17.75 -1.88
CA ARG A 57 1.31 18.53 -1.94
C ARG A 57 0.66 18.49 -3.31
N ILE A 58 1.44 18.63 -4.39
CA ILE A 58 0.96 18.56 -5.76
C ILE A 58 0.37 17.18 -6.05
N VAL A 59 1.10 16.10 -5.72
CA VAL A 59 0.64 14.72 -5.92
C VAL A 59 -0.68 14.49 -5.18
N LYS A 60 -0.73 14.81 -3.89
CA LYS A 60 -1.94 14.61 -3.08
C LYS A 60 -3.13 15.42 -3.60
N ALA A 61 -2.93 16.66 -4.00
CA ALA A 61 -3.99 17.50 -4.58
C ALA A 61 -4.52 16.90 -5.89
N ALA A 62 -3.61 16.46 -6.76
CA ALA A 62 -3.97 15.84 -8.04
C ALA A 62 -4.80 14.56 -7.82
N TRP A 63 -4.34 13.63 -6.99
CA TRP A 63 -5.05 12.37 -6.76
C TRP A 63 -6.40 12.58 -6.06
N ASN A 64 -6.53 13.54 -5.15
CA ASN A 64 -7.82 13.91 -4.57
C ASN A 64 -8.80 14.47 -5.62
N LEU A 65 -8.31 15.26 -6.57
CA LEU A 65 -9.14 15.79 -7.65
C LEU A 65 -9.51 14.70 -8.66
N PHE A 66 -8.57 13.81 -9.00
CA PHE A 66 -8.82 12.66 -9.87
C PHE A 66 -9.91 11.76 -9.29
N TYR A 67 -9.84 11.47 -7.98
CA TYR A 67 -10.85 10.67 -7.29
C TYR A 67 -12.23 11.34 -7.28
N LYS A 68 -12.28 12.65 -7.01
CA LYS A 68 -13.56 13.40 -6.87
C LYS A 68 -14.22 13.74 -8.19
N ASN A 69 -13.42 14.18 -9.16
CA ASN A 69 -13.91 14.80 -10.41
C ASN A 69 -13.65 13.93 -11.64
N GLY A 70 -12.85 12.88 -11.49
CA GLY A 70 -12.30 12.09 -12.59
C GLY A 70 -11.05 12.72 -13.21
N TYR A 71 -10.23 11.88 -13.82
CA TYR A 71 -8.95 12.29 -14.41
C TYR A 71 -9.15 13.28 -15.57
N GLU A 72 -10.07 12.99 -16.48
CA GLU A 72 -10.28 13.81 -17.68
C GLU A 72 -10.77 15.23 -17.35
N GLN A 73 -11.64 15.35 -16.35
CA GLN A 73 -12.24 16.62 -15.94
C GLN A 73 -11.31 17.49 -15.08
N THR A 74 -10.22 16.92 -14.57
CA THR A 74 -9.26 17.65 -13.73
C THR A 74 -8.23 18.35 -14.59
N THR A 75 -8.08 19.67 -14.42
CA THR A 75 -7.09 20.48 -15.13
C THR A 75 -5.81 20.68 -14.30
N VAL A 76 -4.72 21.07 -14.98
CA VAL A 76 -3.47 21.46 -14.28
C VAL A 76 -3.69 22.69 -13.40
N GLU A 77 -4.53 23.62 -13.82
CA GLU A 77 -4.92 24.81 -13.05
C GLU A 77 -5.62 24.43 -11.73
N ASP A 78 -6.54 23.46 -11.76
CA ASP A 78 -7.23 22.98 -10.56
C ASP A 78 -6.22 22.39 -9.57
N ILE A 79 -5.26 21.60 -10.07
CA ILE A 79 -4.22 20.99 -9.25
C ILE A 79 -3.32 22.06 -8.62
N ILE A 80 -2.89 23.06 -9.37
CA ILE A 80 -2.07 24.18 -8.90
C ILE A 80 -2.77 24.92 -7.78
N ASN A 81 -4.06 25.24 -7.97
CA ASN A 81 -4.89 25.94 -6.98
C ASN A 81 -5.07 25.10 -5.71
N ALA A 82 -5.44 23.83 -5.84
CA ALA A 82 -5.61 22.92 -4.70
C ALA A 82 -4.31 22.66 -3.94
N ALA A 83 -3.18 22.56 -4.63
CA ALA A 83 -1.86 22.38 -4.04
C ALA A 83 -1.28 23.67 -3.44
N LYS A 84 -1.93 24.83 -3.65
CA LYS A 84 -1.43 26.16 -3.26
C LYS A 84 0.01 26.37 -3.74
N THR A 85 0.23 26.21 -5.03
CA THR A 85 1.56 26.35 -5.67
C THR A 85 1.49 27.26 -6.90
N SER A 86 2.64 27.58 -7.51
CA SER A 86 2.68 28.33 -8.76
C SER A 86 2.75 27.39 -9.97
N LYS A 87 2.35 27.90 -11.15
CA LYS A 87 2.47 27.21 -12.44
C LYS A 87 3.93 26.79 -12.72
N GLY A 88 4.88 27.67 -12.48
CA GLY A 88 6.30 27.37 -12.62
C GLY A 88 6.76 26.26 -11.70
N THR A 89 6.30 26.26 -10.44
CA THR A 89 6.63 25.20 -9.47
C THR A 89 6.00 23.86 -9.90
N PHE A 90 4.79 23.84 -10.42
CA PHE A 90 4.18 22.62 -10.94
C PHE A 90 5.04 22.02 -12.07
N TYR A 91 5.36 22.83 -13.10
CA TYR A 91 6.13 22.36 -14.26
C TYR A 91 7.58 22.03 -13.94
N HIS A 92 8.12 22.52 -12.82
CA HIS A 92 9.42 22.08 -12.31
C HIS A 92 9.40 20.60 -11.88
N TYR A 93 8.28 20.11 -11.31
CA TYR A 93 8.15 18.71 -10.86
C TYR A 93 7.53 17.79 -11.90
N PHE A 94 6.57 18.25 -12.69
CA PHE A 94 5.75 17.44 -13.58
C PHE A 94 5.59 18.11 -14.93
N LYS A 95 5.85 17.37 -16.01
CA LYS A 95 5.71 17.90 -17.39
C LYS A 95 4.26 18.16 -17.81
N GLY A 96 3.30 17.55 -17.13
CA GLY A 96 1.87 17.64 -17.39
C GLY A 96 1.08 16.74 -16.45
N LYS A 97 -0.23 16.66 -16.67
CA LYS A 97 -1.17 15.86 -15.89
C LYS A 97 -0.83 14.37 -15.98
N GLU A 98 -0.40 13.90 -17.14
CA GLU A 98 -0.03 12.50 -17.38
C GLU A 98 1.15 12.05 -16.53
N ALA A 99 2.10 12.95 -16.26
CA ALA A 99 3.25 12.64 -15.41
C ALA A 99 2.85 12.36 -13.95
N LEU A 100 1.67 12.81 -13.53
CA LEU A 100 1.13 12.53 -12.18
C LEU A 100 0.61 11.10 -12.05
N LEU A 101 0.17 10.45 -13.11
CA LEU A 101 -0.27 9.04 -13.06
C LEU A 101 0.83 8.12 -12.54
N ASN A 102 2.07 8.38 -12.94
CA ASN A 102 3.23 7.62 -12.45
C ASN A 102 3.61 7.95 -10.98
N SER A 103 2.91 8.91 -10.36
CA SER A 103 3.19 9.30 -8.97
C SER A 103 2.37 8.51 -7.93
N LEU A 104 1.54 7.54 -8.32
CA LEU A 104 0.76 6.74 -7.39
C LEU A 104 1.68 5.96 -6.43
N SER A 105 2.76 5.38 -6.93
CA SER A 105 3.77 4.72 -6.09
C SER A 105 4.34 5.66 -5.01
N TYR A 106 4.55 6.93 -5.35
CA TYR A 106 4.97 7.94 -4.39
C TYR A 106 3.90 8.24 -3.33
N LEU A 107 2.62 8.23 -3.71
CA LEU A 107 1.52 8.40 -2.76
C LEU A 107 1.45 7.23 -1.77
N PHE A 108 1.65 6.00 -2.25
CA PHE A 108 1.75 4.82 -1.41
C PHE A 108 2.94 4.91 -0.45
N ASP A 109 4.13 5.30 -0.94
CA ASP A 109 5.32 5.44 -0.10
C ASP A 109 5.12 6.48 1.01
N GLN A 110 4.42 7.60 0.72
CA GLN A 110 4.05 8.60 1.74
C GLN A 110 3.11 8.01 2.80
N LYS A 111 2.15 7.16 2.39
CA LYS A 111 1.27 6.47 3.34
C LYS A 111 2.09 5.53 4.22
N TYR A 112 3.00 4.74 3.64
CA TYR A 112 3.86 3.84 4.42
C TYR A 112 4.78 4.58 5.39
N GLU A 113 5.37 5.73 5.00
CA GLU A 113 6.12 6.59 5.93
C GLU A 113 5.26 7.07 7.10
N ASP A 114 4.01 7.49 6.83
CA ASP A 114 3.07 7.93 7.85
C ASP A 114 2.70 6.76 8.80
N LEU A 115 2.50 5.54 8.26
CA LEU A 115 2.16 4.33 9.04
C LEU A 115 3.33 3.83 9.89
N ALA A 116 4.56 3.85 9.36
CA ALA A 116 5.76 3.47 10.10
C ALA A 116 5.99 4.31 11.36
N ALA A 117 5.49 5.56 11.36
CA ALA A 117 5.62 6.45 12.51
C ALA A 117 4.60 6.19 13.63
N VAL A 118 3.55 5.40 13.35
CA VAL A 118 2.42 5.21 14.28
C VAL A 118 2.11 3.75 14.61
N ILE A 119 2.69 2.80 13.89
CA ILE A 119 2.51 1.38 14.16
C ILE A 119 3.07 1.03 15.55
N ASP A 120 2.33 0.21 16.30
CA ASP A 120 2.82 -0.30 17.57
C ASP A 120 4.03 -1.23 17.31
N PRO A 121 5.23 -0.91 17.81
CA PRO A 121 6.42 -1.72 17.61
C PRO A 121 6.31 -3.11 18.24
N ASN A 122 5.43 -3.30 19.24
CA ASN A 122 5.24 -4.56 19.95
C ASN A 122 4.29 -5.53 19.22
N LEU A 123 3.69 -5.15 18.11
CA LEU A 123 2.92 -6.07 17.29
C LEU A 123 3.80 -7.22 16.79
N SER A 124 3.21 -8.41 16.65
CA SER A 124 3.87 -9.51 15.93
C SER A 124 4.16 -9.08 14.48
N SER A 125 5.16 -9.69 13.87
CA SER A 125 5.46 -9.42 12.45
C SER A 125 4.27 -9.74 11.54
N TYR A 126 3.50 -10.77 11.89
CA TYR A 126 2.26 -11.12 11.24
C TYR A 126 1.22 -9.98 11.32
N ASP A 127 0.95 -9.46 12.55
CA ASP A 127 -0.01 -8.36 12.74
C ASP A 127 0.44 -7.07 12.03
N LYS A 128 1.75 -6.81 11.96
CA LYS A 128 2.30 -5.69 11.20
C LYS A 128 1.97 -5.81 9.70
N LEU A 129 2.12 -7.00 9.11
CA LEU A 129 1.78 -7.25 7.71
C LEU A 129 0.28 -7.09 7.46
N LEU A 130 -0.56 -7.61 8.35
CA LEU A 130 -2.01 -7.45 8.28
C LEU A 130 -2.42 -5.97 8.32
N PHE A 131 -1.83 -5.22 9.24
CA PHE A 131 -2.09 -3.78 9.38
C PHE A 131 -1.71 -3.01 8.11
N LEU A 132 -0.53 -3.29 7.54
CA LEU A 132 -0.07 -2.65 6.31
C LEU A 132 -1.00 -2.94 5.12
N ASN A 133 -1.38 -4.20 4.96
CA ASN A 133 -2.27 -4.63 3.90
C ASN A 133 -3.64 -3.92 4.01
N HIS A 134 -4.25 -3.95 5.20
CA HIS A 134 -5.50 -3.25 5.46
C HIS A 134 -5.42 -1.76 5.09
N GLU A 135 -4.39 -1.07 5.59
CA GLU A 135 -4.24 0.37 5.35
C GLU A 135 -4.00 0.72 3.88
N LEU A 136 -3.33 -0.19 3.13
CA LEU A 136 -3.17 -0.04 1.68
C LEU A 136 -4.53 -0.15 0.97
N PHE A 137 -5.29 -1.23 1.23
CA PHE A 137 -6.58 -1.45 0.58
C PHE A 137 -7.58 -0.36 0.95
N TYR A 138 -7.66 0.03 2.22
CA TYR A 138 -8.49 1.14 2.67
C TYR A 138 -8.14 2.47 1.96
N MET A 139 -6.85 2.74 1.77
CA MET A 139 -6.43 3.93 1.03
C MET A 139 -6.83 3.85 -0.45
N ILE A 140 -6.69 2.69 -1.07
CA ILE A 140 -7.10 2.50 -2.48
C ILE A 140 -8.60 2.72 -2.60
N GLU A 141 -9.41 2.07 -1.79
CA GLU A 141 -10.86 2.17 -1.81
C GLU A 141 -11.35 3.62 -1.61
N THR A 142 -10.72 4.35 -0.69
CA THR A 142 -11.20 5.69 -0.30
C THR A 142 -10.54 6.86 -1.01
N SER A 143 -9.47 6.62 -1.77
CA SER A 143 -8.63 7.71 -2.29
C SER A 143 -8.08 7.50 -3.71
N VAL A 144 -8.33 6.36 -4.32
CA VAL A 144 -7.82 6.05 -5.67
C VAL A 144 -8.99 5.68 -6.58
N ASP A 145 -9.09 6.36 -7.71
CA ASP A 145 -10.07 6.00 -8.76
C ASP A 145 -9.68 4.66 -9.39
N ILE A 146 -10.64 3.74 -9.49
CA ILE A 146 -10.42 2.38 -10.01
C ILE A 146 -9.93 2.38 -11.46
N HIS A 147 -10.41 3.31 -12.30
CA HIS A 147 -9.96 3.40 -13.68
C HIS A 147 -8.51 3.83 -13.79
N LEU A 148 -8.08 4.73 -12.90
CA LEU A 148 -6.68 5.15 -12.82
C LEU A 148 -5.78 4.04 -12.27
N LEU A 149 -6.26 3.25 -11.32
CA LEU A 149 -5.55 2.07 -10.84
C LEU A 149 -5.36 1.05 -11.97
N ALA A 150 -6.43 0.74 -12.71
CA ALA A 150 -6.39 -0.15 -13.86
C ALA A 150 -5.44 0.36 -14.96
N TYR A 151 -5.46 1.66 -15.25
CA TYR A 151 -4.53 2.29 -16.19
C TYR A 151 -3.07 2.15 -15.73
N LEU A 152 -2.80 2.40 -14.45
CA LEU A 152 -1.45 2.24 -13.89
C LEU A 152 -0.96 0.79 -14.05
N TYR A 153 -1.77 -0.19 -13.67
CA TYR A 153 -1.43 -1.61 -13.82
C TYR A 153 -1.17 -1.99 -15.28
N SER A 154 -2.04 -1.56 -16.21
CA SER A 154 -1.85 -1.77 -17.64
C SER A 154 -0.53 -1.16 -18.14
N SER A 155 -0.21 0.06 -17.70
CA SER A 155 1.02 0.74 -18.07
C SER A 155 2.27 -0.01 -17.59
N GLN A 156 2.22 -0.63 -16.40
CA GLN A 156 3.32 -1.44 -15.85
C GLN A 156 3.57 -2.73 -16.66
N LEU A 157 2.55 -3.25 -17.33
CA LEU A 157 2.70 -4.41 -18.21
C LEU A 157 3.37 -4.05 -19.55
N ILE A 158 3.09 -2.84 -20.05
CA ILE A 158 3.57 -2.38 -21.37
C ILE A 158 4.97 -1.79 -21.28
N THR A 159 5.26 -1.01 -20.24
CA THR A 159 6.55 -0.32 -20.08
C THR A 159 7.58 -1.23 -19.41
N LYS A 160 8.53 -1.76 -20.18
CA LYS A 160 9.61 -2.63 -19.67
C LYS A 160 10.58 -1.88 -18.73
N ASP A 161 10.76 -0.58 -18.88
CA ASP A 161 11.88 0.16 -18.29
C ASP A 161 11.58 0.94 -16.99
N LYS A 162 10.31 1.09 -16.59
CA LYS A 162 9.96 1.89 -15.39
C LYS A 162 8.79 1.26 -14.63
N LYS A 163 9.03 0.09 -14.05
CA LYS A 163 8.09 -0.54 -13.13
C LYS A 163 8.13 0.17 -11.77
N SER A 164 7.52 1.35 -11.68
CA SER A 164 7.54 2.18 -10.46
C SER A 164 6.98 1.46 -9.24
N LEU A 165 6.02 0.57 -9.42
CA LEU A 165 5.44 -0.23 -8.34
C LEU A 165 6.38 -1.35 -7.85
N SER A 166 7.32 -1.80 -8.68
CA SER A 166 8.26 -2.88 -8.36
C SER A 166 9.67 -2.39 -8.09
N ASP A 167 9.88 -1.08 -7.93
CA ASP A 167 11.20 -0.53 -7.59
C ASP A 167 11.54 -0.86 -6.13
N LYS A 168 12.48 -1.78 -5.94
CA LYS A 168 12.93 -2.25 -4.60
C LYS A 168 13.59 -1.17 -3.74
N LYS A 169 13.87 0.02 -4.29
CA LYS A 169 14.36 1.18 -3.52
C LYS A 169 13.26 1.90 -2.74
N ARG A 170 12.00 1.57 -2.98
CA ARG A 170 10.87 2.16 -2.30
C ARG A 170 10.86 1.79 -0.81
N ILE A 171 10.36 2.70 0.01
CA ILE A 171 10.20 2.51 1.46
C ILE A 171 9.36 1.29 1.80
N TYR A 172 8.34 0.99 0.97
CA TYR A 172 7.51 -0.19 1.06
C TYR A 172 8.32 -1.49 1.15
N PHE A 173 9.22 -1.74 0.17
CA PHE A 173 10.01 -2.97 0.14
C PHE A 173 11.01 -3.05 1.30
N LYS A 174 11.62 -1.91 1.64
CA LYS A 174 12.53 -1.84 2.79
C LYS A 174 11.82 -2.26 4.07
N TRP A 175 10.64 -1.68 4.31
CA TRP A 175 9.89 -1.96 5.52
C TRP A 175 9.34 -3.38 5.57
N LEU A 176 8.85 -3.93 4.45
CA LEU A 176 8.47 -5.34 4.37
C LEU A 176 9.65 -6.27 4.69
N THR A 177 10.84 -5.98 4.16
CA THR A 177 12.04 -6.78 4.45
C THR A 177 12.36 -6.75 5.94
N GLU A 178 12.33 -5.58 6.59
CA GLU A 178 12.54 -5.43 8.03
C GLU A 178 11.54 -6.26 8.85
N ILE A 179 10.26 -6.28 8.47
CA ILE A 179 9.23 -7.10 9.14
C ILE A 179 9.48 -8.59 8.92
N MET A 180 9.90 -9.01 7.71
CA MET A 180 10.23 -10.41 7.43
C MET A 180 11.46 -10.87 8.22
N GLU A 181 12.50 -10.03 8.30
CA GLU A 181 13.70 -10.30 9.13
C GLU A 181 13.33 -10.45 10.60
N GLU A 182 12.51 -9.55 11.12
CA GLU A 182 12.02 -9.60 12.51
C GLU A 182 11.25 -10.90 12.80
N GLY A 183 10.31 -11.27 11.91
CA GLY A 183 9.48 -12.47 12.05
C GLY A 183 10.29 -13.78 11.99
N LEU A 184 11.28 -13.85 11.10
CA LEU A 184 12.22 -14.97 11.05
C LEU A 184 13.08 -15.05 12.33
N ALA A 185 13.63 -13.93 12.77
CA ALA A 185 14.49 -13.88 13.97
C ALA A 185 13.74 -14.25 15.25
N LYS A 186 12.45 -13.89 15.35
CA LYS A 186 11.59 -14.25 16.49
C LYS A 186 10.97 -15.65 16.39
N GLY A 187 11.14 -16.34 15.25
CA GLY A 187 10.52 -17.64 14.99
C GLY A 187 9.00 -17.56 14.76
N GLU A 188 8.47 -16.36 14.49
CA GLU A 188 7.07 -16.16 14.13
C GLU A 188 6.81 -16.71 12.72
N PHE A 189 7.79 -16.63 11.82
CA PHE A 189 7.78 -17.23 10.49
C PHE A 189 8.69 -18.45 10.45
N LYS A 190 8.12 -19.61 10.14
CA LYS A 190 8.85 -20.87 9.95
C LYS A 190 9.11 -21.08 8.47
N SER A 191 10.23 -20.62 7.96
CA SER A 191 10.60 -20.75 6.55
C SER A 191 12.09 -20.99 6.38
N THR A 192 12.46 -21.72 5.32
CA THR A 192 13.84 -21.85 4.85
C THR A 192 14.22 -20.73 3.88
N SER A 193 13.25 -19.94 3.43
CA SER A 193 13.46 -18.79 2.56
C SER A 193 14.06 -17.61 3.32
N THR A 194 14.82 -16.79 2.61
CA THR A 194 15.34 -15.52 3.13
C THR A 194 14.24 -14.47 3.28
N ALA A 195 14.46 -13.47 4.12
CA ALA A 195 13.54 -12.34 4.27
C ALA A 195 13.25 -11.63 2.94
N ALA A 196 14.26 -11.53 2.06
CA ALA A 196 14.10 -10.92 0.74
C ALA A 196 13.19 -11.75 -0.18
N GLU A 197 13.28 -13.08 -0.14
CA GLU A 197 12.39 -13.96 -0.90
C GLU A 197 10.96 -13.89 -0.37
N LEU A 198 10.77 -13.92 0.95
CA LEU A 198 9.45 -13.79 1.57
C LEU A 198 8.82 -12.43 1.23
N MET A 199 9.60 -11.34 1.28
CA MET A 199 9.15 -10.02 0.86
C MET A 199 8.72 -9.98 -0.60
N ASP A 200 9.50 -10.58 -1.52
CA ASP A 200 9.17 -10.63 -2.95
C ASP A 200 7.86 -11.40 -3.19
N ILE A 201 7.67 -12.51 -2.50
CA ILE A 201 6.46 -13.31 -2.57
C ILE A 201 5.26 -12.54 -2.02
N TYR A 202 5.37 -11.95 -0.82
CA TYR A 202 4.30 -11.15 -0.23
C TYR A 202 3.87 -10.00 -1.15
N ALA A 203 4.82 -9.23 -1.66
CA ALA A 203 4.54 -8.12 -2.57
C ALA A 203 3.95 -8.58 -3.91
N MET A 204 4.25 -9.80 -4.37
CA MET A 204 3.63 -10.39 -5.54
C MET A 204 2.16 -10.74 -5.26
N TYR A 205 1.85 -11.38 -4.14
CA TYR A 205 0.49 -11.70 -3.73
C TYR A 205 -0.36 -10.45 -3.53
N GLU A 206 0.15 -9.42 -2.85
CA GLU A 206 -0.57 -8.17 -2.65
C GLU A 206 -0.97 -7.53 -3.99
N ARG A 207 -0.08 -7.53 -4.99
CA ARG A 207 -0.40 -7.07 -6.34
C ARG A 207 -1.43 -7.95 -7.06
N ALA A 208 -1.35 -9.28 -6.86
CA ALA A 208 -2.34 -10.20 -7.42
C ALA A 208 -3.73 -9.97 -6.82
N LEU A 209 -3.81 -9.76 -5.50
CA LEU A 209 -5.07 -9.42 -4.83
C LEU A 209 -5.66 -8.11 -5.35
N LEU A 210 -4.85 -7.09 -5.61
CA LEU A 210 -5.30 -5.85 -6.23
C LEU A 210 -5.84 -6.02 -7.66
N TYR A 211 -5.32 -7.01 -8.39
CA TYR A 211 -5.82 -7.34 -9.72
C TYR A 211 -7.17 -8.07 -9.66
N ASP A 212 -7.36 -8.93 -8.66
CA ASP A 212 -8.56 -9.77 -8.51
C ASP A 212 -9.73 -9.00 -7.85
N TRP A 213 -9.43 -7.90 -7.20
CA TRP A 213 -10.40 -7.02 -6.51
C TRP A 213 -11.17 -6.13 -7.49
#